data_a2494da6b682dbf4b9ae0ad4a6a9a120
#
_entry.id   a2494da6b682dbf4b9ae0ad4a6a9a120
#
_cell.length_a   1.000
_cell.length_b   1.000
_cell.length_c   1.000
_cell.angle_alpha   90.00
_cell.angle_beta   90.00
_cell.angle_gamma   90.00
#
_symmetry.space_group_name_H-M   'P 1'
#
loop_
_entity.id
_entity.type
_entity.pdbx_description
1 polymer ?
#
loop_
_entity_poly.entity_id
_entity_poly.type
_entity_poly.pdbx_seq_one_letter_code
_entity_poly.pdbx_strand_id
1 'polypeptide(L)'
;MRINEITQEQKVAIKCLISKCDKGKTVKDTPYLSLILEDATGVLDAKFWNLTNEQIEQYKAGQVVEVIGDSIIHRNAVQLRVRKMTVLEDEDISNYVRLAPMTRTEMEEEVKILMNEITNTNLYCVVEEVLEETKDLFYTYPAATRNHHNFVGGLAYHSISMARIALDICRQYTFLDKGLLIAGILMHDVGKIDELSGPVLPEYTNEGNLLGHISIMNNRLDRVAEKLGVNDKECVLLLKHMVLAHHGKMEFGSPVLPMIPEAEVLTLLDNLDARMYMMKQSLDTTQPGHFGPRVFALEGRMIYHRKGEAEE
;
A
#
# COMPACT_ATOMS: atom_id res chain seq x y z
N MET A 1 -24.75 -6.28 4.24
CA MET A 1 -23.62 -7.24 4.35
C MET A 1 -22.39 -6.55 3.80
N ARG A 2 -21.27 -6.73 4.47
CA ARG A 2 -19.94 -6.21 4.08
C ARG A 2 -19.00 -7.36 3.73
N ILE A 3 -17.90 -7.07 3.04
CA ILE A 3 -16.96 -8.10 2.57
C ILE A 3 -16.36 -8.91 3.73
N ASN A 4 -16.02 -8.27 4.86
CA ASN A 4 -15.48 -8.95 6.03
C ASN A 4 -16.49 -9.87 6.78
N GLU A 5 -17.77 -9.76 6.46
CA GLU A 5 -18.84 -10.61 7.02
C GLU A 5 -19.09 -11.88 6.18
N ILE A 6 -18.45 -11.97 4.99
CA ILE A 6 -18.67 -13.06 4.06
C ILE A 6 -17.88 -14.28 4.51
N THR A 7 -18.61 -15.34 4.81
CA THR A 7 -18.08 -16.67 5.14
C THR A 7 -18.29 -17.65 3.99
N GLN A 8 -17.88 -18.92 4.17
CA GLN A 8 -18.09 -19.94 3.15
C GLN A 8 -19.57 -20.33 2.97
N GLU A 9 -19.93 -20.78 1.77
CA GLU A 9 -21.22 -21.42 1.46
C GLU A 9 -22.47 -20.59 1.77
N GLN A 10 -22.39 -19.26 1.57
CA GLN A 10 -23.55 -18.40 1.79
C GLN A 10 -23.96 -17.64 0.52
N LYS A 11 -25.22 -17.24 0.46
CA LYS A 11 -25.70 -16.29 -0.52
C LYS A 11 -25.26 -14.89 -0.15
N VAL A 12 -24.66 -14.17 -1.10
CA VAL A 12 -24.09 -12.84 -0.91
C VAL A 12 -24.88 -11.85 -1.75
N ALA A 13 -25.22 -10.71 -1.14
CA ALA A 13 -25.72 -9.52 -1.83
C ALA A 13 -25.01 -8.31 -1.20
N ILE A 14 -24.11 -7.68 -1.96
CA ILE A 14 -23.26 -6.58 -1.50
C ILE A 14 -23.20 -5.46 -2.53
N LYS A 15 -23.02 -4.23 -2.06
CA LYS A 15 -22.53 -3.12 -2.87
C LYS A 15 -21.02 -3.00 -2.65
N CYS A 16 -20.26 -2.89 -3.73
CA CYS A 16 -18.81 -2.85 -3.69
C CYS A 16 -18.22 -2.16 -4.92
N LEU A 17 -16.95 -1.78 -4.84
CA LEU A 17 -16.16 -1.25 -5.93
C LEU A 17 -15.52 -2.43 -6.71
N ILE A 18 -15.53 -2.37 -8.03
CA ILE A 18 -14.64 -3.21 -8.84
C ILE A 18 -13.25 -2.56 -8.82
N SER A 19 -12.34 -3.07 -7.99
CA SER A 19 -10.97 -2.55 -7.95
C SER A 19 -10.08 -3.15 -9.05
N LYS A 20 -10.43 -4.34 -9.57
CA LYS A 20 -9.78 -4.96 -10.73
C LYS A 20 -10.78 -5.75 -11.57
N CYS A 21 -10.62 -5.70 -12.91
CA CYS A 21 -11.47 -6.39 -13.86
C CYS A 21 -10.64 -6.97 -15.01
N ASP A 22 -10.29 -8.25 -14.92
CA ASP A 22 -9.56 -8.95 -15.97
C ASP A 22 -10.52 -9.82 -16.79
N LYS A 23 -10.42 -9.73 -18.12
CA LYS A 23 -11.19 -10.55 -19.06
C LYS A 23 -10.47 -11.88 -19.31
N GLY A 24 -11.20 -12.97 -19.29
CA GLY A 24 -10.66 -14.31 -19.54
C GLY A 24 -11.60 -15.16 -20.41
N LYS A 25 -11.08 -16.27 -20.90
CA LYS A 25 -11.86 -17.29 -21.62
C LYS A 25 -11.63 -18.66 -20.97
N THR A 26 -12.68 -19.44 -20.89
CA THR A 26 -12.62 -20.82 -20.43
C THR A 26 -12.02 -21.73 -21.53
N VAL A 27 -11.71 -22.98 -21.20
CA VAL A 27 -11.28 -24.01 -22.18
C VAL A 27 -12.29 -24.21 -23.31
N LYS A 28 -13.57 -23.86 -23.07
CA LYS A 28 -14.66 -23.91 -24.06
C LYS A 28 -14.87 -22.59 -24.79
N ASP A 29 -13.90 -21.67 -24.75
CA ASP A 29 -13.93 -20.31 -25.33
C ASP A 29 -15.06 -19.41 -24.79
N THR A 30 -15.68 -19.79 -23.67
CA THR A 30 -16.74 -18.99 -23.04
C THR A 30 -16.11 -17.86 -22.24
N PRO A 31 -16.52 -16.60 -22.46
CA PRO A 31 -15.97 -15.46 -21.74
C PRO A 31 -16.35 -15.47 -20.25
N TYR A 32 -15.42 -14.94 -19.42
CA TYR A 32 -15.66 -14.68 -18.01
C TYR A 32 -14.88 -13.46 -17.52
N LEU A 33 -15.29 -12.89 -16.41
CA LEU A 33 -14.53 -11.86 -15.70
C LEU A 33 -13.89 -12.42 -14.44
N SER A 34 -12.62 -12.06 -14.23
CA SER A 34 -11.90 -12.21 -12.99
C SER A 34 -11.87 -10.85 -12.30
N LEU A 35 -12.50 -10.74 -11.15
CA LEU A 35 -12.74 -9.48 -10.46
C LEU A 35 -12.06 -9.49 -9.11
N ILE A 36 -11.55 -8.35 -8.70
CA ILE A 36 -11.33 -8.01 -7.29
C ILE A 36 -12.41 -6.99 -6.92
N LEU A 37 -13.24 -7.37 -5.97
CA LEU A 37 -14.27 -6.52 -5.39
C LEU A 37 -13.75 -5.95 -4.08
N GLU A 38 -14.05 -4.69 -3.80
CA GLU A 38 -13.56 -3.98 -2.63
C GLU A 38 -14.69 -3.18 -1.96
N ASP A 39 -14.71 -3.19 -0.65
CA ASP A 39 -15.44 -2.22 0.17
C ASP A 39 -14.54 -1.69 1.30
N ALA A 40 -15.06 -0.79 2.12
CA ALA A 40 -14.32 -0.21 3.24
C ALA A 40 -13.79 -1.26 4.26
N THR A 41 -14.25 -2.50 4.20
CA THR A 41 -13.91 -3.57 5.17
C THR A 41 -12.94 -4.61 4.63
N GLY A 42 -12.76 -4.69 3.31
CA GLY A 42 -11.85 -5.67 2.73
C GLY A 42 -11.92 -5.81 1.22
N VAL A 43 -11.24 -6.84 0.73
CA VAL A 43 -11.22 -7.24 -0.68
C VAL A 43 -11.70 -8.68 -0.83
N LEU A 44 -12.34 -8.99 -1.95
CA LEU A 44 -12.89 -10.30 -2.26
C LEU A 44 -12.59 -10.68 -3.71
N ASP A 45 -11.93 -11.81 -3.92
CA ASP A 45 -11.77 -12.38 -5.26
C ASP A 45 -13.14 -12.88 -5.76
N ALA A 46 -13.49 -12.56 -7.00
CA ALA A 46 -14.76 -12.94 -7.58
C ALA A 46 -14.61 -13.39 -9.03
N LYS A 47 -15.50 -14.31 -9.44
CA LYS A 47 -15.56 -14.80 -10.82
C LYS A 47 -16.98 -14.67 -11.33
N PHE A 48 -17.12 -14.06 -12.50
CA PHE A 48 -18.41 -13.95 -13.21
C PHE A 48 -18.35 -14.72 -14.51
N TRP A 49 -18.99 -15.88 -14.50
CA TRP A 49 -18.94 -16.86 -15.59
C TRP A 49 -20.10 -16.72 -16.56
N ASN A 50 -19.94 -17.31 -17.75
CA ASN A 50 -20.98 -17.45 -18.78
C ASN A 50 -21.53 -16.11 -19.29
N LEU A 51 -20.65 -15.14 -19.49
CA LEU A 51 -20.99 -13.83 -20.04
C LEU A 51 -20.95 -13.84 -21.57
N THR A 52 -21.73 -12.92 -22.18
CA THR A 52 -21.57 -12.59 -23.60
C THR A 52 -20.41 -11.58 -23.77
N ASN A 53 -19.92 -11.43 -25.01
CA ASN A 53 -18.89 -10.41 -25.30
C ASN A 53 -19.39 -8.98 -25.01
N GLU A 54 -20.67 -8.70 -25.18
CA GLU A 54 -21.29 -7.42 -24.87
C GLU A 54 -21.34 -7.17 -23.34
N GLN A 55 -21.71 -8.19 -22.57
CA GLN A 55 -21.75 -8.09 -21.12
C GLN A 55 -20.36 -7.85 -20.50
N ILE A 56 -19.31 -8.46 -21.06
CA ILE A 56 -17.92 -8.24 -20.58
C ILE A 56 -17.50 -6.77 -20.71
N GLU A 57 -17.92 -6.08 -21.78
CA GLU A 57 -17.55 -4.68 -22.02
C GLU A 57 -18.29 -3.69 -21.10
N GLN A 58 -19.36 -4.12 -20.43
CA GLN A 58 -20.12 -3.27 -19.50
C GLN A 58 -19.39 -3.03 -18.18
N TYR A 59 -18.51 -3.97 -17.77
CA TYR A 59 -17.86 -3.92 -16.45
C TYR A 59 -16.41 -3.54 -16.55
N LYS A 60 -16.01 -2.54 -15.74
CA LYS A 60 -14.65 -1.98 -15.70
C LYS A 60 -14.24 -1.71 -14.26
N ALA A 61 -12.93 -1.68 -14.00
CA ALA A 61 -12.40 -1.15 -12.75
C ALA A 61 -12.87 0.31 -12.55
N GLY A 62 -13.11 0.70 -11.31
CA GLY A 62 -13.61 2.02 -10.94
C GLY A 62 -15.14 2.13 -10.87
N GLN A 63 -15.88 1.09 -11.23
CA GLN A 63 -17.34 1.11 -11.10
C GLN A 63 -17.79 0.57 -9.75
N VAL A 64 -18.76 1.25 -9.12
CA VAL A 64 -19.50 0.71 -7.99
C VAL A 64 -20.62 -0.19 -8.51
N VAL A 65 -20.75 -1.37 -7.92
CA VAL A 65 -21.70 -2.39 -8.37
C VAL A 65 -22.47 -2.98 -7.20
N GLU A 66 -23.72 -3.38 -7.46
CA GLU A 66 -24.43 -4.34 -6.63
C GLU A 66 -24.19 -5.75 -7.18
N VAL A 67 -23.68 -6.63 -6.33
CA VAL A 67 -23.31 -8.00 -6.71
C VAL A 67 -24.13 -9.01 -5.92
N ILE A 68 -24.71 -9.97 -6.63
CA ILE A 68 -25.41 -11.13 -6.05
C ILE A 68 -24.68 -12.40 -6.49
N GLY A 69 -24.37 -13.28 -5.55
CA GLY A 69 -23.63 -14.51 -5.84
C GLY A 69 -23.62 -15.49 -4.68
N ASP A 70 -22.77 -16.50 -4.79
CA ASP A 70 -22.52 -17.49 -3.73
C ASP A 70 -21.05 -17.47 -3.37
N SER A 71 -20.75 -17.44 -2.08
CA SER A 71 -19.40 -17.63 -1.60
C SER A 71 -19.00 -19.09 -1.63
N ILE A 72 -17.80 -19.37 -2.09
CA ILE A 72 -17.22 -20.70 -2.19
C ILE A 72 -15.80 -20.68 -1.60
N ILE A 73 -15.29 -21.84 -1.24
CA ILE A 73 -13.86 -21.98 -0.92
C ILE A 73 -13.12 -22.41 -2.19
N HIS A 74 -12.16 -21.61 -2.61
CA HIS A 74 -11.23 -21.93 -3.68
C HIS A 74 -9.80 -21.78 -3.19
N ARG A 75 -9.01 -22.87 -3.25
CA ARG A 75 -7.61 -22.88 -2.76
C ARG A 75 -7.47 -22.36 -1.32
N ASN A 76 -8.36 -22.79 -0.45
CA ASN A 76 -8.43 -22.42 0.98
C ASN A 76 -8.71 -20.92 1.26
N ALA A 77 -9.22 -20.19 0.29
CA ALA A 77 -9.67 -18.82 0.44
C ALA A 77 -11.13 -18.65 0.00
N VAL A 78 -11.82 -17.68 0.60
CA VAL A 78 -13.17 -17.33 0.19
C VAL A 78 -13.13 -16.65 -1.18
N GLN A 79 -13.95 -17.10 -2.12
CA GLN A 79 -14.14 -16.52 -3.44
C GLN A 79 -15.61 -16.36 -3.75
N LEU A 80 -16.03 -15.29 -4.41
CA LEU A 80 -17.40 -15.07 -4.80
C LEU A 80 -17.65 -15.58 -6.24
N ARG A 81 -18.58 -16.50 -6.37
CA ARG A 81 -19.16 -16.87 -7.66
C ARG A 81 -20.33 -15.95 -7.95
N VAL A 82 -20.09 -14.94 -8.81
CA VAL A 82 -21.11 -13.95 -9.20
C VAL A 82 -22.20 -14.58 -10.05
N ARG A 83 -23.46 -14.30 -9.70
CA ARG A 83 -24.65 -14.69 -10.47
C ARG A 83 -25.26 -13.51 -11.20
N LYS A 84 -25.26 -12.33 -10.56
CA LYS A 84 -25.77 -11.07 -11.12
C LYS A 84 -24.91 -9.93 -10.65
N MET A 85 -24.67 -8.96 -11.51
CA MET A 85 -23.97 -7.73 -11.20
C MET A 85 -24.68 -6.57 -11.90
N THR A 86 -24.83 -5.45 -11.22
CA THR A 86 -25.52 -4.25 -11.73
C THR A 86 -24.67 -3.03 -11.36
N VAL A 87 -24.33 -2.20 -12.34
CA VAL A 87 -23.60 -0.96 -12.13
C VAL A 87 -24.50 0.06 -11.44
N LEU A 88 -23.96 0.79 -10.46
CA LEU A 88 -24.62 1.87 -9.74
C LEU A 88 -23.93 3.19 -10.13
N GLU A 89 -24.62 4.01 -10.93
CA GLU A 89 -24.01 5.21 -11.55
C GLU A 89 -23.84 6.40 -10.59
N ASP A 90 -24.66 6.48 -9.55
CA ASP A 90 -24.72 7.65 -8.64
C ASP A 90 -24.04 7.43 -7.28
N GLU A 91 -23.20 6.38 -7.15
CA GLU A 91 -22.52 6.05 -5.89
C GLU A 91 -21.13 6.68 -5.83
N ASP A 92 -20.80 7.29 -4.68
CA ASP A 92 -19.46 7.82 -4.44
C ASP A 92 -18.48 6.68 -4.13
N ILE A 93 -17.46 6.54 -4.97
CA ILE A 93 -16.40 5.51 -4.86
C ILE A 93 -15.70 5.58 -3.50
N SER A 94 -15.57 6.77 -2.89
CA SER A 94 -14.89 6.96 -1.61
C SER A 94 -15.50 6.15 -0.46
N ASN A 95 -16.79 5.80 -0.56
CA ASN A 95 -17.49 4.97 0.42
C ASN A 95 -17.12 3.46 0.35
N TYR A 96 -16.44 3.05 -0.72
CA TYR A 96 -16.15 1.64 -1.02
C TYR A 96 -14.66 1.32 -1.02
N VAL A 97 -13.79 2.26 -0.65
CA VAL A 97 -12.35 2.06 -0.57
C VAL A 97 -11.92 1.81 0.87
N ARG A 98 -10.87 1.02 1.03
CA ARG A 98 -10.25 0.82 2.34
C ARG A 98 -9.51 2.08 2.76
N LEU A 99 -9.55 2.36 4.06
CA LEU A 99 -8.85 3.47 4.69
C LEU A 99 -7.72 2.91 5.57
N ALA A 100 -6.74 3.75 5.87
CA ALA A 100 -5.74 3.46 6.89
C ALA A 100 -6.42 3.13 8.24
N PRO A 101 -5.83 2.23 9.06
CA PRO A 101 -6.34 1.93 10.40
C PRO A 101 -6.27 3.10 11.39
N MET A 102 -5.64 4.19 10.98
CA MET A 102 -5.57 5.46 11.72
C MET A 102 -6.35 6.54 10.95
N THR A 103 -7.04 7.39 11.67
CA THR A 103 -7.65 8.58 11.09
C THR A 103 -6.58 9.58 10.65
N ARG A 104 -6.94 10.50 9.75
CA ARG A 104 -6.02 11.56 9.31
C ARG A 104 -5.48 12.37 10.50
N THR A 105 -6.34 12.76 11.44
CA THR A 105 -5.94 13.53 12.62
C THR A 105 -4.93 12.77 13.49
N GLU A 106 -5.15 11.48 13.73
CA GLU A 106 -4.20 10.64 14.46
C GLU A 106 -2.86 10.53 13.73
N MET A 107 -2.86 10.39 12.41
CA MET A 107 -1.62 10.36 11.61
C MET A 107 -0.88 11.71 11.66
N GLU A 108 -1.58 12.83 11.58
CA GLU A 108 -1.00 14.17 11.68
C GLU A 108 -0.34 14.40 13.06
N GLU A 109 -0.99 13.96 14.14
CA GLU A 109 -0.44 14.01 15.50
C GLU A 109 0.82 13.15 15.66
N GLU A 110 0.80 11.92 15.13
CA GLU A 110 1.96 11.02 15.15
C GLU A 110 3.14 11.58 14.36
N VAL A 111 2.91 12.07 13.15
CA VAL A 111 3.96 12.69 12.34
C VAL A 111 4.56 13.88 13.07
N LYS A 112 3.75 14.71 13.76
CA LYS A 112 4.24 15.81 14.57
C LYS A 112 5.11 15.34 15.74
N ILE A 113 4.75 14.22 16.38
CA ILE A 113 5.58 13.61 17.44
C ILE A 113 6.90 13.13 16.85
N LEU A 114 6.89 12.46 15.70
CA LEU A 114 8.08 11.99 15.01
C LEU A 114 8.98 13.12 14.54
N MET A 115 8.44 14.23 14.08
CA MET A 115 9.19 15.42 13.71
C MET A 115 10.00 16.01 14.88
N ASN A 116 9.51 15.91 16.12
CA ASN A 116 10.24 16.37 17.31
C ASN A 116 11.49 15.51 17.60
N GLU A 117 11.61 14.32 17.01
CA GLU A 117 12.83 13.49 17.12
C GLU A 117 13.95 13.97 16.19
N ILE A 118 13.66 14.85 15.22
CA ILE A 118 14.64 15.41 14.29
C ILE A 118 15.27 16.66 14.93
N THR A 119 16.39 16.46 15.62
CA THR A 119 17.06 17.54 16.37
C THR A 119 17.95 18.46 15.52
N ASN A 120 18.36 18.00 14.32
CA ASN A 120 19.11 18.83 13.37
C ASN A 120 18.17 19.82 12.68
N THR A 121 18.37 21.12 12.93
CA THR A 121 17.49 22.19 12.43
C THR A 121 17.40 22.21 10.90
N ASN A 122 18.50 22.03 10.17
CA ASN A 122 18.48 22.05 8.70
C ASN A 122 17.68 20.87 8.15
N LEU A 123 17.87 19.69 8.75
CA LEU A 123 17.13 18.48 8.38
C LEU A 123 15.64 18.62 8.70
N TYR A 124 15.31 19.15 9.88
CA TYR A 124 13.93 19.43 10.29
C TYR A 124 13.23 20.36 9.27
N CYS A 125 13.86 21.49 8.94
CA CYS A 125 13.27 22.45 7.99
C CYS A 125 13.05 21.84 6.58
N VAL A 126 13.96 20.98 6.11
CA VAL A 126 13.78 20.29 4.82
C VAL A 126 12.59 19.34 4.86
N VAL A 127 12.48 18.52 5.90
CA VAL A 127 11.37 17.57 6.06
C VAL A 127 10.03 18.30 6.23
N GLU A 128 10.01 19.34 7.08
CA GLU A 128 8.83 20.18 7.31
C GLU A 128 8.33 20.84 6.02
N GLU A 129 9.22 21.43 5.23
CA GLU A 129 8.88 22.08 3.95
C GLU A 129 8.29 21.07 2.95
N VAL A 130 8.89 19.87 2.83
CA VAL A 130 8.35 18.81 1.96
C VAL A 130 6.98 18.37 2.42
N LEU A 131 6.78 18.14 3.73
CA LEU A 131 5.48 17.74 4.29
C LEU A 131 4.42 18.83 4.11
N GLU A 132 4.79 20.11 4.23
CA GLU A 132 3.85 21.22 4.00
C GLU A 132 3.45 21.34 2.52
N GLU A 133 4.41 21.17 1.58
CA GLU A 133 4.12 21.13 0.14
C GLU A 133 3.18 19.96 -0.25
N THR A 134 3.20 18.86 0.51
CA THR A 134 2.52 17.61 0.16
C THR A 134 1.45 17.19 1.17
N LYS A 135 1.16 17.99 2.19
CA LYS A 135 0.38 17.57 3.37
C LYS A 135 -0.96 16.91 3.05
N ASP A 136 -1.72 17.45 2.10
CA ASP A 136 -3.03 16.90 1.76
C ASP A 136 -2.92 15.56 1.02
N LEU A 137 -1.86 15.37 0.28
CA LEU A 137 -1.60 14.18 -0.53
C LEU A 137 -0.88 13.09 0.29
N PHE A 138 0.06 13.46 1.17
CA PHE A 138 0.78 12.52 2.03
C PHE A 138 -0.16 11.67 2.90
N TYR A 139 -1.22 12.27 3.44
CA TYR A 139 -2.21 11.58 4.28
C TYR A 139 -3.36 10.92 3.51
N THR A 140 -3.37 11.00 2.18
CA THR A 140 -4.44 10.41 1.37
C THR A 140 -3.93 9.36 0.38
N TYR A 141 -2.69 9.49 -0.11
CA TYR A 141 -2.15 8.56 -1.10
C TYR A 141 -1.86 7.17 -0.51
N PRO A 142 -1.95 6.10 -1.31
CA PRO A 142 -1.52 4.77 -0.93
C PRO A 142 0.00 4.64 -0.98
N ALA A 143 0.57 3.68 -0.26
CA ALA A 143 2.00 3.36 -0.35
C ALA A 143 2.36 2.53 -1.59
N ALA A 144 1.39 1.85 -2.20
CA ALA A 144 1.59 1.03 -3.39
C ALA A 144 0.30 0.88 -4.19
N THR A 145 0.42 0.50 -5.47
CA THR A 145 -0.75 0.21 -6.32
C THR A 145 -1.42 -1.13 -5.99
N ARG A 146 -0.71 -2.12 -5.43
CA ARG A 146 -1.23 -3.50 -5.27
C ARG A 146 -0.81 -4.24 -4.00
N ASN A 147 0.41 -4.13 -3.54
CA ASN A 147 0.97 -5.12 -2.61
C ASN A 147 0.76 -4.78 -1.14
N HIS A 148 1.27 -3.65 -0.66
CA HIS A 148 1.20 -3.25 0.74
C HIS A 148 0.62 -1.85 0.87
N HIS A 149 -0.16 -1.63 1.92
CA HIS A 149 -0.79 -0.33 2.23
C HIS A 149 -1.44 0.35 1.00
N ASN A 150 -2.06 -0.47 0.12
CA ASN A 150 -2.77 -0.02 -1.08
C ASN A 150 -4.20 0.46 -0.74
N PHE A 151 -4.29 1.40 0.18
CA PHE A 151 -5.51 2.02 0.66
C PHE A 151 -5.30 3.51 0.89
N VAL A 152 -6.37 4.26 1.00
CA VAL A 152 -6.31 5.71 1.26
C VAL A 152 -5.61 5.98 2.59
N GLY A 153 -4.59 6.85 2.57
CA GLY A 153 -3.73 7.14 3.73
C GLY A 153 -2.62 6.11 3.97
N GLY A 154 -2.44 5.16 3.06
CA GLY A 154 -1.45 4.10 3.17
C GLY A 154 -0.01 4.61 3.25
N LEU A 155 0.32 5.68 2.53
CA LEU A 155 1.65 6.30 2.50
C LEU A 155 2.07 6.81 3.89
N ALA A 156 1.24 7.64 4.51
CA ALA A 156 1.51 8.15 5.86
C ALA A 156 1.51 7.03 6.90
N TYR A 157 0.54 6.11 6.83
CA TYR A 157 0.45 4.99 7.76
C TYR A 157 1.67 4.07 7.70
N HIS A 158 2.17 3.75 6.51
CA HIS A 158 3.40 2.99 6.30
C HIS A 158 4.61 3.68 6.95
N SER A 159 4.82 4.97 6.66
CA SER A 159 5.90 5.75 7.26
C SER A 159 5.81 5.78 8.80
N ILE A 160 4.62 5.96 9.38
CA ILE A 160 4.39 5.93 10.82
C ILE A 160 4.69 4.55 11.41
N SER A 161 4.22 3.48 10.76
CA SER A 161 4.49 2.09 11.19
C SER A 161 5.97 1.80 11.27
N MET A 162 6.72 2.14 10.23
CA MET A 162 8.18 2.01 10.19
C MET A 162 8.87 2.85 11.27
N ALA A 163 8.46 4.12 11.44
CA ALA A 163 9.07 5.03 12.39
C ALA A 163 8.90 4.56 13.84
N ARG A 164 7.77 3.98 14.20
CA ARG A 164 7.54 3.38 15.54
C ARG A 164 8.55 2.27 15.83
N ILE A 165 8.81 1.38 14.87
CA ILE A 165 9.81 0.31 15.02
C ILE A 165 11.22 0.92 15.06
N ALA A 166 11.50 1.94 14.24
CA ALA A 166 12.79 2.62 14.19
C ALA A 166 13.18 3.24 15.55
N LEU A 167 12.22 3.80 16.29
CA LEU A 167 12.47 4.33 17.64
C LEU A 167 12.95 3.23 18.60
N ASP A 168 12.42 2.02 18.53
CA ASP A 168 12.87 0.89 19.35
C ASP A 168 14.25 0.40 18.92
N ILE A 169 14.54 0.38 17.61
CA ILE A 169 15.87 0.05 17.06
C ILE A 169 16.91 1.07 17.55
N CYS A 170 16.60 2.37 17.54
CA CYS A 170 17.51 3.40 18.03
C CYS A 170 17.79 3.29 19.54
N ARG A 171 16.86 2.77 20.34
CA ARG A 171 17.11 2.46 21.75
C ARG A 171 18.12 1.33 21.92
N GLN A 172 18.13 0.36 21.02
CA GLN A 172 19.06 -0.77 21.03
C GLN A 172 20.41 -0.41 20.42
N TYR A 173 20.42 0.33 19.32
CA TYR A 173 21.63 0.69 18.56
C TYR A 173 21.89 2.19 18.70
N THR A 174 22.52 2.59 19.81
CA THR A 174 22.72 3.99 20.21
C THR A 174 23.69 4.79 19.34
N PHE A 175 24.37 4.15 18.39
CA PHE A 175 25.23 4.82 17.40
C PHE A 175 24.45 5.37 16.19
N LEU A 176 23.17 5.02 16.04
CA LEU A 176 22.31 5.55 14.97
C LEU A 176 21.94 7.01 15.25
N ASP A 177 21.98 7.83 14.22
CA ASP A 177 21.33 9.14 14.24
C ASP A 177 19.81 8.96 14.09
N LYS A 178 19.12 9.02 15.24
CA LYS A 178 17.66 8.86 15.30
C LYS A 178 16.93 9.89 14.43
N GLY A 179 17.40 11.16 14.46
CA GLY A 179 16.76 12.22 13.69
C GLY A 179 16.88 12.01 12.19
N LEU A 180 18.06 11.58 11.73
CA LEU A 180 18.29 11.25 10.33
C LEU A 180 17.47 10.03 9.87
N LEU A 181 17.38 8.98 10.72
CA LEU A 181 16.59 7.80 10.41
C LEU A 181 15.09 8.14 10.27
N ILE A 182 14.53 8.92 11.21
CA ILE A 182 13.13 9.37 11.15
C ILE A 182 12.89 10.24 9.92
N ALA A 183 13.79 11.17 9.61
CA ALA A 183 13.70 12.00 8.41
C ALA A 183 13.70 11.13 7.13
N GLY A 184 14.60 10.16 7.04
CA GLY A 184 14.65 9.21 5.93
C GLY A 184 13.35 8.42 5.77
N ILE A 185 12.79 7.90 6.87
CA ILE A 185 11.53 7.17 6.88
C ILE A 185 10.35 8.04 6.44
N LEU A 186 10.26 9.29 6.90
CA LEU A 186 9.18 10.18 6.49
C LEU A 186 9.28 10.57 5.00
N MET A 187 10.48 10.59 4.43
CA MET A 187 10.73 11.12 3.09
C MET A 187 10.85 10.04 2.00
N HIS A 188 11.20 8.78 2.33
CA HIS A 188 11.62 7.78 1.33
C HIS A 188 10.62 7.61 0.20
N ASP A 189 9.35 7.61 0.51
CA ASP A 189 8.24 7.27 -0.40
C ASP A 189 7.37 8.47 -0.82
N VAL A 190 7.66 9.70 -0.38
CA VAL A 190 6.85 10.89 -0.72
C VAL A 190 6.75 11.13 -2.24
N GLY A 191 7.76 10.71 -3.00
CA GLY A 191 7.74 10.79 -4.47
C GLY A 191 6.60 9.98 -5.12
N LYS A 192 5.97 9.06 -4.41
CA LYS A 192 4.78 8.32 -4.89
C LYS A 192 3.56 9.21 -5.11
N ILE A 193 3.53 10.39 -4.53
CA ILE A 193 2.48 11.39 -4.77
C ILE A 193 2.48 11.86 -6.24
N ASP A 194 3.65 11.98 -6.85
CA ASP A 194 3.79 12.35 -8.27
C ASP A 194 3.87 11.10 -9.18
N GLU A 195 4.34 9.98 -8.63
CA GLU A 195 4.41 8.70 -9.35
C GLU A 195 3.02 8.15 -9.67
N LEU A 196 2.04 8.36 -8.79
CA LEU A 196 0.69 7.79 -8.87
C LEU A 196 -0.36 8.85 -9.22
N SER A 197 -1.41 8.45 -9.93
CA SER A 197 -2.45 9.35 -10.45
C SER A 197 -3.43 9.87 -9.39
N GLY A 198 -3.50 9.23 -8.23
CA GLY A 198 -4.43 9.63 -7.16
C GLY A 198 -4.56 8.59 -6.05
N PRO A 199 -5.36 8.89 -5.02
CA PRO A 199 -5.49 8.03 -3.84
C PRO A 199 -6.37 6.80 -4.04
N VAL A 200 -7.23 6.78 -5.05
CA VAL A 200 -8.18 5.70 -5.31
C VAL A 200 -7.88 5.07 -6.67
N LEU A 201 -7.72 3.74 -6.70
CA LEU A 201 -7.35 2.98 -7.90
C LEU A 201 -6.16 3.61 -8.66
N PRO A 202 -5.02 3.84 -8.00
CA PRO A 202 -3.90 4.56 -8.58
C PRO A 202 -3.33 3.83 -9.80
N GLU A 203 -3.08 4.62 -10.85
CA GLU A 203 -2.29 4.21 -12.01
C GLU A 203 -0.96 4.98 -11.98
N TYR A 204 0.05 4.45 -12.64
CA TYR A 204 1.31 5.17 -12.80
C TYR A 204 1.12 6.34 -13.76
N THR A 205 1.57 7.54 -13.36
CA THR A 205 1.66 8.71 -14.24
C THR A 205 2.74 8.51 -15.30
N ASN A 206 2.79 9.38 -16.32
CA ASN A 206 3.90 9.37 -17.27
C ASN A 206 5.23 9.64 -16.56
N GLU A 207 5.26 10.58 -15.63
CA GLU A 207 6.43 10.89 -14.82
C GLU A 207 6.86 9.71 -13.96
N GLY A 208 5.89 9.07 -13.29
CA GLY A 208 6.12 7.87 -12.49
C GLY A 208 6.73 6.72 -13.29
N ASN A 209 6.21 6.45 -14.50
CA ASN A 209 6.74 5.40 -15.37
C ASN A 209 8.16 5.71 -15.91
N LEU A 210 8.50 6.97 -16.13
CA LEU A 210 9.77 7.37 -16.72
C LEU A 210 10.89 7.59 -15.70
N LEU A 211 10.55 8.11 -14.51
CA LEU A 211 11.53 8.51 -13.49
C LEU A 211 11.51 7.65 -12.24
N GLY A 212 10.32 7.19 -11.83
CA GLY A 212 10.10 6.49 -10.56
C GLY A 212 10.20 7.41 -9.33
N HIS A 213 9.49 7.06 -8.24
CA HIS A 213 9.38 7.89 -7.04
C HIS A 213 10.72 8.23 -6.38
N ILE A 214 11.72 7.34 -6.46
CA ILE A 214 13.07 7.58 -5.91
C ILE A 214 13.70 8.81 -6.52
N SER A 215 13.72 8.88 -7.87
CA SER A 215 14.32 10.02 -8.61
C SER A 215 13.49 11.29 -8.43
N ILE A 216 12.17 11.16 -8.47
CA ILE A 216 11.22 12.27 -8.24
C ILE A 216 11.46 12.88 -6.86
N MET A 217 11.54 12.04 -5.82
CA MET A 217 11.78 12.51 -4.46
C MET A 217 13.16 13.15 -4.29
N ASN A 218 14.21 12.58 -4.88
CA ASN A 218 15.54 13.18 -4.84
C ASN A 218 15.55 14.58 -5.46
N ASN A 219 14.86 14.77 -6.60
CA ASN A 219 14.73 16.09 -7.24
C ASN A 219 13.94 17.08 -6.35
N ARG A 220 12.89 16.61 -5.65
CA ARG A 220 12.14 17.42 -4.69
C ARG A 220 13.03 17.90 -3.55
N LEU A 221 13.84 16.99 -2.97
CA LEU A 221 14.79 17.35 -1.92
C LEU A 221 15.83 18.38 -2.38
N ASP A 222 16.35 18.27 -3.60
CA ASP A 222 17.26 19.28 -4.17
C ASP A 222 16.60 20.65 -4.24
N ARG A 223 15.40 20.73 -4.80
CA ARG A 223 14.66 21.99 -4.93
C ARG A 223 14.35 22.62 -3.56
N VAL A 224 13.92 21.82 -2.58
CA VAL A 224 13.60 22.30 -1.24
C VAL A 224 14.88 22.77 -0.53
N ALA A 225 15.96 22.00 -0.61
CA ALA A 225 17.23 22.36 0.01
C ALA A 225 17.84 23.63 -0.57
N GLU A 226 17.71 23.85 -1.90
CA GLU A 226 18.12 25.10 -2.55
C GLU A 226 17.27 26.29 -2.09
N LYS A 227 15.93 26.12 -2.02
CA LYS A 227 15.00 27.15 -1.52
C LYS A 227 15.35 27.59 -0.09
N LEU A 228 15.78 26.65 0.76
CA LEU A 228 16.16 26.89 2.15
C LEU A 228 17.63 27.32 2.31
N GLY A 229 18.46 27.27 1.25
CA GLY A 229 19.87 27.60 1.29
C GLY A 229 20.73 26.61 2.11
N VAL A 230 20.32 25.32 2.12
CA VAL A 230 20.98 24.25 2.89
C VAL A 230 21.47 23.08 2.03
N ASN A 231 21.49 23.24 0.72
CA ASN A 231 21.86 22.20 -0.25
C ASN A 231 23.31 21.69 -0.11
N ASP A 232 24.21 22.49 0.51
CA ASP A 232 25.59 22.14 0.80
C ASP A 232 25.78 21.38 2.14
N LYS A 233 24.73 21.14 2.90
CA LYS A 233 24.81 20.51 4.20
C LYS A 233 24.90 18.99 4.11
N GLU A 234 25.77 18.39 4.93
CA GLU A 234 25.95 16.94 4.99
C GLU A 234 24.64 16.22 5.32
N CYS A 235 23.82 16.74 6.25
CA CYS A 235 22.54 16.13 6.61
C CYS A 235 21.58 16.02 5.43
N VAL A 236 21.60 16.97 4.49
CA VAL A 236 20.81 16.92 3.25
C VAL A 236 21.37 15.86 2.29
N LEU A 237 22.71 15.79 2.14
CA LEU A 237 23.36 14.74 1.35
C LEU A 237 23.01 13.34 1.87
N LEU A 238 23.06 13.15 3.19
CA LEU A 238 22.73 11.86 3.83
C LEU A 238 21.24 11.51 3.68
N LEU A 239 20.34 12.48 3.83
CA LEU A 239 18.90 12.27 3.58
C LEU A 239 18.64 11.84 2.12
N LYS A 240 19.26 12.50 1.15
CA LYS A 240 19.19 12.13 -0.27
C LYS A 240 19.73 10.72 -0.52
N HIS A 241 20.87 10.38 0.12
CA HIS A 241 21.40 9.03 0.04
C HIS A 241 20.40 7.98 0.58
N MET A 242 19.75 8.26 1.70
CA MET A 242 18.73 7.36 2.25
C MET A 242 17.57 7.13 1.26
N VAL A 243 17.06 8.21 0.64
CA VAL A 243 16.01 8.11 -0.39
C VAL A 243 16.49 7.31 -1.60
N LEU A 244 17.71 7.54 -2.09
CA LEU A 244 18.25 6.81 -3.24
C LEU A 244 18.52 5.34 -2.95
N ALA A 245 18.83 4.97 -1.71
CA ALA A 245 19.25 3.63 -1.31
C ALA A 245 18.14 2.76 -0.71
N HIS A 246 16.94 3.31 -0.44
CA HIS A 246 15.97 2.66 0.46
C HIS A 246 15.44 1.29 -0.02
N HIS A 247 15.42 0.99 -1.32
CA HIS A 247 15.12 -0.34 -1.81
C HIS A 247 16.27 -1.35 -1.63
N GLY A 248 17.46 -0.91 -1.22
CA GLY A 248 18.60 -1.72 -0.80
C GLY A 248 19.39 -2.40 -1.93
N LYS A 249 18.79 -2.61 -3.10
CA LYS A 249 19.41 -3.29 -4.23
C LYS A 249 19.12 -2.58 -5.54
N MET A 250 20.12 -2.60 -6.45
CA MET A 250 19.95 -2.02 -7.79
C MET A 250 18.83 -2.71 -8.58
N GLU A 251 18.68 -4.02 -8.44
CA GLU A 251 17.61 -4.80 -9.08
C GLU A 251 16.19 -4.40 -8.61
N PHE A 252 16.08 -3.71 -7.48
CA PHE A 252 14.82 -3.18 -6.95
C PHE A 252 14.64 -1.67 -7.22
N GLY A 253 15.56 -1.05 -7.98
CA GLY A 253 15.46 0.33 -8.44
C GLY A 253 16.30 1.33 -7.66
N SER A 254 17.00 0.94 -6.57
CA SER A 254 17.97 1.81 -5.90
C SER A 254 19.22 2.00 -6.77
N PRO A 255 19.60 3.25 -7.13
CA PRO A 255 20.81 3.48 -7.91
C PRO A 255 22.11 3.24 -7.13
N VAL A 256 22.05 3.20 -5.81
CA VAL A 256 23.18 2.95 -4.90
C VAL A 256 22.76 2.05 -3.76
N LEU A 257 23.71 1.33 -3.17
CA LEU A 257 23.50 0.54 -1.97
C LEU A 257 23.49 1.44 -0.72
N PRO A 258 22.84 1.02 0.38
CA PRO A 258 22.96 1.70 1.68
C PRO A 258 24.41 1.74 2.14
N MET A 259 24.96 2.94 2.40
CA MET A 259 26.34 3.14 2.82
C MET A 259 26.47 3.78 4.20
N ILE A 260 25.34 4.04 4.88
CA ILE A 260 25.27 4.48 6.27
C ILE A 260 24.32 3.57 7.04
N PRO A 261 24.51 3.41 8.34
CA PRO A 261 23.69 2.52 9.17
C PRO A 261 22.18 2.84 9.10
N GLU A 262 21.82 4.12 9.08
CA GLU A 262 20.44 4.58 9.00
C GLU A 262 19.77 4.18 7.68
N ALA A 263 20.51 4.23 6.57
CA ALA A 263 19.98 3.77 5.26
C ALA A 263 19.75 2.26 5.23
N GLU A 264 20.64 1.47 5.83
CA GLU A 264 20.47 0.02 5.97
C GLU A 264 19.24 -0.31 6.83
N VAL A 265 19.08 0.36 7.97
CA VAL A 265 17.92 0.19 8.85
C VAL A 265 16.63 0.58 8.10
N LEU A 266 16.62 1.69 7.37
CA LEU A 266 15.46 2.12 6.55
C LEU A 266 15.06 1.02 5.56
N THR A 267 16.01 0.49 4.79
CA THR A 267 15.78 -0.60 3.82
C THR A 267 15.17 -1.84 4.48
N LEU A 268 15.69 -2.24 5.64
CA LEU A 268 15.20 -3.42 6.35
C LEU A 268 13.80 -3.19 6.91
N LEU A 269 13.49 -2.00 7.40
CA LEU A 269 12.17 -1.63 7.94
C LEU A 269 11.11 -1.55 6.84
N ASP A 270 11.43 -0.94 5.71
CA ASP A 270 10.54 -0.89 4.54
C ASP A 270 10.16 -2.30 4.08
N ASN A 271 11.16 -3.16 3.91
CA ASN A 271 10.93 -4.56 3.54
C ASN A 271 10.13 -5.31 4.62
N LEU A 272 10.43 -5.10 5.91
CA LEU A 272 9.73 -5.74 7.02
C LEU A 272 8.25 -5.35 7.04
N ASP A 273 7.94 -4.06 7.01
CA ASP A 273 6.57 -3.56 7.12
C ASP A 273 5.72 -4.01 5.92
N ALA A 274 6.26 -3.89 4.70
CA ALA A 274 5.62 -4.38 3.48
C ALA A 274 5.31 -5.89 3.55
N ARG A 275 6.25 -6.70 4.02
CA ARG A 275 6.09 -8.16 4.13
C ARG A 275 5.10 -8.56 5.21
N MET A 276 5.14 -7.91 6.37
CA MET A 276 4.17 -8.17 7.47
C MET A 276 2.75 -7.83 7.03
N TYR A 277 2.57 -6.74 6.30
CA TYR A 277 1.26 -6.39 5.75
C TYR A 277 0.74 -7.48 4.77
N MET A 278 1.56 -7.92 3.82
CA MET A 278 1.18 -8.98 2.87
C MET A 278 0.88 -10.31 3.56
N MET A 279 1.64 -10.66 4.61
CA MET A 279 1.35 -11.85 5.42
C MET A 279 0.02 -11.71 6.15
N LYS A 280 -0.25 -10.55 6.76
CA LYS A 280 -1.54 -10.27 7.40
C LYS A 280 -2.70 -10.43 6.42
N GLN A 281 -2.61 -9.86 5.22
CA GLN A 281 -3.65 -10.02 4.19
C GLN A 281 -3.90 -11.50 3.84
N SER A 282 -2.84 -12.31 3.75
CA SER A 282 -2.98 -13.74 3.51
C SER A 282 -3.68 -14.45 4.68
N LEU A 283 -3.38 -14.09 5.93
CA LEU A 283 -4.03 -14.66 7.11
C LEU A 283 -5.51 -14.26 7.19
N ASP A 284 -5.84 -12.99 6.90
CA ASP A 284 -7.22 -12.47 6.96
C ASP A 284 -8.18 -13.23 6.02
N THR A 285 -7.66 -13.84 4.95
CA THR A 285 -8.45 -14.60 3.97
C THR A 285 -8.33 -16.12 4.10
N THR A 286 -7.46 -16.61 4.99
CA THR A 286 -7.16 -18.03 5.15
C THR A 286 -7.82 -18.57 6.42
N GLN A 287 -8.46 -19.75 6.35
CA GLN A 287 -9.01 -20.40 7.51
C GLN A 287 -7.92 -20.86 8.50
N PRO A 288 -8.14 -20.78 9.82
CA PRO A 288 -7.22 -21.35 10.82
C PRO A 288 -6.89 -22.82 10.54
N GLY A 289 -5.64 -23.20 10.75
CA GLY A 289 -5.14 -24.56 10.49
C GLY A 289 -4.82 -24.89 9.03
N HIS A 290 -4.90 -23.90 8.12
CA HIS A 290 -4.67 -24.11 6.68
C HIS A 290 -3.57 -23.19 6.13
N PHE A 291 -3.03 -23.59 4.97
CA PHE A 291 -2.18 -22.71 4.16
C PHE A 291 -3.04 -21.89 3.20
N GLY A 292 -2.78 -20.60 3.13
CA GLY A 292 -3.40 -19.69 2.17
C GLY A 292 -2.89 -19.87 0.73
N PRO A 293 -3.42 -19.10 -0.21
CA PRO A 293 -2.91 -19.04 -1.59
C PRO A 293 -1.43 -18.62 -1.65
N ARG A 294 -0.78 -18.89 -2.78
CA ARG A 294 0.59 -18.42 -3.03
C ARG A 294 0.63 -16.89 -3.12
N VAL A 295 1.49 -16.28 -2.32
CA VAL A 295 1.76 -14.84 -2.36
C VAL A 295 3.04 -14.62 -3.19
N PHE A 296 2.89 -14.22 -4.44
CA PHE A 296 4.02 -14.10 -5.37
C PHE A 296 5.04 -13.05 -4.92
N ALA A 297 4.59 -11.95 -4.35
CA ALA A 297 5.46 -10.92 -3.77
C ALA A 297 6.26 -11.40 -2.53
N LEU A 298 5.92 -12.56 -1.96
CA LEU A 298 6.64 -13.25 -0.90
C LEU A 298 7.30 -14.55 -1.45
N GLU A 299 7.98 -14.48 -2.57
CA GLU A 299 8.67 -15.57 -3.26
C GLU A 299 7.74 -16.77 -3.57
N GLY A 300 6.45 -16.54 -3.76
CA GLY A 300 5.46 -17.58 -4.03
C GLY A 300 5.14 -18.48 -2.83
N ARG A 301 5.47 -18.03 -1.61
CA ARG A 301 5.17 -18.78 -0.37
C ARG A 301 3.68 -18.83 -0.11
N MET A 302 3.26 -19.91 0.54
CA MET A 302 1.94 -20.08 1.13
C MET A 302 2.07 -19.84 2.63
N ILE A 303 1.25 -18.95 3.17
CA ILE A 303 1.30 -18.58 4.59
C ILE A 303 0.36 -19.49 5.37
N TYR A 304 0.88 -20.11 6.43
CA TYR A 304 0.07 -20.94 7.32
C TYR A 304 -0.63 -20.08 8.36
N HIS A 305 -1.96 -20.20 8.44
CA HIS A 305 -2.75 -19.60 9.48
C HIS A 305 -2.83 -20.59 10.67
N ARG A 306 -2.13 -20.28 11.76
CA ARG A 306 -2.12 -21.13 12.95
C ARG A 306 -3.52 -21.30 13.53
N LYS A 307 -3.80 -22.46 14.13
CA LYS A 307 -4.99 -22.66 14.95
C LYS A 307 -4.92 -21.77 16.20
N GLY A 308 -6.05 -21.30 16.69
CA GLY A 308 -6.13 -20.67 18.01
C GLY A 308 -5.96 -21.70 19.13
N GLU A 309 -5.56 -21.25 20.32
CA GLU A 309 -5.40 -22.12 21.51
C GLU A 309 -6.67 -22.90 21.87
N ALA A 310 -7.85 -22.42 21.44
CA ALA A 310 -9.13 -23.08 21.67
C ALA A 310 -9.42 -24.25 20.69
N GLU A 311 -8.59 -24.43 19.65
CA GLU A 311 -8.76 -25.45 18.60
C GLU A 311 -7.64 -26.53 18.61
N GLU A 312 -6.69 -26.43 19.55
CA GLU A 312 -5.70 -27.46 19.85
C GLU A 312 -6.24 -28.49 20.83
#